data_f4e793d0f45fb4c6176e44bb28848c35
#
_entry.id   f4e793d0f45fb4c6176e44bb28848c35
#
_cell.length_a   1.000
_cell.length_b   1.000
_cell.length_c   1.000
_cell.angle_alpha   90.00
_cell.angle_beta   90.00
_cell.angle_gamma   90.00
#
_symmetry.space_group_name_H-M   'P 1'
#
loop_
_entity.id
_entity.type
_entity.pdbx_description
1 polymer ?
#
loop_
_entity_poly.entity_id
_entity_poly.type
_entity_poly.pdbx_seq_one_letter_code
_entity_poly.pdbx_strand_id
1 'polypeptide(L)'
;SVRTNQLDFDEEVVFKARQYLYDHVRQRADQPFCLTVSMTHPHDPYTIPADYWARHDETAIPMPRVRFADHQQDPHSQRLLKVIDLWGKPLPEA
;
A
#
# COMPACT_ATOMS: atom_id res chain seq x y z
N SER A 1 -4.93 13.54 8.56
CA SER A 1 -4.54 12.98 7.26
C SER A 1 -3.23 13.61 6.86
N VAL A 2 -2.28 12.80 6.59
CA VAL A 2 -1.00 13.26 6.11
C VAL A 2 -1.01 13.08 4.59
N ARG A 3 -0.88 14.18 3.87
CA ARG A 3 -0.64 14.14 2.45
C ARG A 3 0.84 13.83 2.22
N THR A 4 1.14 12.90 1.33
CA THR A 4 2.50 12.45 1.04
C THR A 4 2.79 12.53 -0.45
N ASN A 5 4.07 12.59 -0.81
CA ASN A 5 4.48 12.56 -2.21
C ASN A 5 3.99 11.30 -2.94
N GLN A 6 3.84 10.17 -2.23
CA GLN A 6 3.30 8.94 -2.80
C GLN A 6 1.81 9.10 -3.16
N LEU A 7 1.01 9.72 -2.28
CA LEU A 7 -0.39 10.00 -2.57
C LEU A 7 -0.53 10.96 -3.76
N ASP A 8 0.29 12.01 -3.79
CA ASP A 8 0.29 12.97 -4.90
C ASP A 8 0.64 12.30 -6.23
N PHE A 9 1.64 11.43 -6.21
CA PHE A 9 2.04 10.64 -7.37
C PHE A 9 0.90 9.73 -7.86
N ASP A 10 0.28 8.98 -6.96
CA ASP A 10 -0.79 8.05 -7.31
C ASP A 10 -2.03 8.78 -7.83
N GLU A 11 -2.39 9.93 -7.26
CA GLU A 11 -3.48 10.79 -7.76
C GLU A 11 -3.18 11.29 -9.18
N GLU A 12 -1.95 11.71 -9.45
CA GLU A 12 -1.54 12.12 -10.79
C GLU A 12 -1.59 10.97 -11.80
N VAL A 13 -1.15 9.78 -11.41
CA VAL A 13 -1.22 8.57 -12.23
C VAL A 13 -2.66 8.25 -12.60
N VAL A 14 -3.57 8.26 -11.64
CA VAL A 14 -5.01 8.02 -11.88
C VAL A 14 -5.60 9.10 -12.79
N PHE A 15 -5.25 10.36 -12.56
CA PHE A 15 -5.71 11.47 -13.40
C PHE A 15 -5.27 11.29 -14.85
N LYS A 16 -3.99 11.02 -15.09
CA LYS A 16 -3.44 10.80 -16.44
C LYS A 16 -4.02 9.57 -17.12
N ALA A 17 -4.22 8.48 -16.39
CA ALA A 17 -4.83 7.27 -16.93
C ALA A 17 -6.27 7.54 -17.40
N ARG A 18 -7.06 8.25 -16.59
CA ARG A 18 -8.42 8.65 -16.98
C ARG A 18 -8.42 9.57 -18.19
N GLN A 19 -7.53 10.55 -18.23
CA GLN A 19 -7.39 11.47 -19.37
C GLN A 19 -7.07 10.69 -20.65
N TYR A 20 -6.09 9.78 -20.58
CA TYR A 20 -5.75 8.92 -21.70
C TYR A 20 -6.95 8.11 -22.22
N LEU A 21 -7.71 7.51 -21.34
CA LEU A 21 -8.90 6.72 -21.70
C LEU A 21 -9.96 7.57 -22.40
N TYR A 22 -10.25 8.77 -21.88
CA TYR A 22 -11.20 9.68 -22.51
C TYR A 22 -10.71 10.17 -23.89
N ASP A 23 -9.45 10.48 -24.01
CA ASP A 23 -8.88 10.96 -25.28
C ASP A 23 -8.83 9.82 -26.30
N HIS A 24 -8.51 8.60 -25.86
CA HIS A 24 -8.53 7.42 -26.72
C HIS A 24 -9.91 7.15 -27.29
N VAL A 25 -10.95 7.16 -26.46
CA VAL A 25 -12.33 6.94 -26.89
C VAL A 25 -12.80 8.02 -27.87
N ARG A 26 -12.37 9.26 -27.67
CA ARG A 26 -12.77 10.38 -28.54
C ARG A 26 -12.05 10.39 -29.90
N GLN A 27 -10.79 9.97 -29.93
CA GLN A 27 -9.93 10.15 -31.09
C GLN A 27 -9.62 8.85 -31.83
N ARG A 28 -9.65 7.71 -31.15
CA ARG A 28 -9.17 6.42 -31.66
C ARG A 28 -10.00 5.24 -31.16
N ALA A 29 -11.30 5.39 -31.07
CA ALA A 29 -12.21 4.35 -30.54
C ALA A 29 -12.15 3.02 -31.31
N ASP A 30 -11.68 3.05 -32.56
CA ASP A 30 -11.51 1.88 -33.45
C ASP A 30 -10.18 1.16 -33.23
N GLN A 31 -9.26 1.73 -32.46
CA GLN A 31 -7.94 1.14 -32.22
C GLN A 31 -7.89 0.42 -30.86
N PRO A 32 -7.55 -0.87 -30.85
CA PRO A 32 -7.31 -1.55 -29.60
C PRO A 32 -6.08 -1.00 -28.90
N PHE A 33 -6.07 -1.00 -27.58
CA PHE A 33 -4.92 -0.59 -26.78
C PHE A 33 -4.73 -1.49 -25.57
N CYS A 34 -3.55 -1.41 -24.99
CA CYS A 34 -3.22 -1.99 -23.70
C CYS A 34 -2.65 -0.88 -22.81
N LEU A 35 -3.26 -0.67 -21.65
CA LEU A 35 -2.85 0.34 -20.68
C LEU A 35 -2.53 -0.31 -19.35
N THR A 36 -1.31 -0.14 -18.87
CA THR A 36 -0.92 -0.51 -17.51
C THR A 36 -0.91 0.74 -16.62
N VAL A 37 -1.67 0.70 -15.54
CA VAL A 37 -1.70 1.77 -14.54
C VAL A 37 -1.03 1.26 -13.27
N SER A 38 0.13 1.84 -12.93
CA SER A 38 0.92 1.43 -11.77
C SER A 38 0.91 2.53 -10.71
N MET A 39 0.60 2.16 -9.47
CA MET A 39 0.53 3.05 -8.33
C MET A 39 1.49 2.59 -7.24
N THR A 40 1.92 3.51 -6.37
CA THR A 40 2.86 3.20 -5.29
C THR A 40 2.16 2.53 -4.10
N HIS A 41 0.94 2.96 -3.78
CA HIS A 41 0.17 2.34 -2.70
C HIS A 41 -0.23 0.89 -3.05
N PRO A 42 -0.24 0.02 -2.05
CA PRO A 42 -0.09 0.21 -0.59
C PRO A 42 1.34 0.00 -0.05
N HIS A 43 2.37 0.48 -0.73
CA HIS A 43 3.75 0.41 -0.23
C HIS A 43 3.93 1.18 1.09
N ASP A 44 4.90 0.77 1.93
CA ASP A 44 5.27 1.53 3.12
C ASP A 44 5.65 2.99 2.77
N PRO A 45 5.43 3.94 3.65
CA PRO A 45 5.06 3.90 5.08
C PRO A 45 3.56 3.73 5.39
N TYR A 46 2.77 3.15 4.52
CA TYR A 46 1.35 2.82 4.71
C TYR A 46 0.46 4.02 5.05
N THR A 47 0.78 5.17 4.49
CA THR A 47 0.00 6.38 4.69
C THR A 47 -1.33 6.30 3.94
N ILE A 48 -2.39 6.75 4.59
CA ILE A 48 -3.72 6.73 4.01
C ILE A 48 -4.51 7.97 4.46
N PRO A 49 -5.36 8.58 3.60
CA PRO A 49 -6.28 9.63 4.02
C PRO A 49 -7.22 9.15 5.13
N ALA A 50 -7.54 10.06 6.07
CA ALA A 50 -8.32 9.73 7.25
C ALA A 50 -9.72 9.20 6.94
N ASP A 51 -10.33 9.66 5.87
CA ASP A 51 -11.66 9.21 5.41
C ASP A 51 -11.66 7.76 4.91
N TYR A 52 -10.55 7.28 4.36
CA TYR A 52 -10.37 5.86 4.02
C TYR A 52 -10.10 5.03 5.27
N TRP A 53 -9.26 5.53 6.18
CA TRP A 53 -9.00 4.84 7.45
C TRP A 53 -10.27 4.64 8.26
N ALA A 54 -11.10 5.68 8.35
CA ALA A 54 -12.36 5.65 9.09
C ALA A 54 -13.40 4.64 8.55
N ARG A 55 -13.17 4.04 7.39
CA ARG A 55 -14.04 2.98 6.84
C ARG A 55 -13.78 1.62 7.48
N HIS A 56 -12.69 1.48 8.22
CA HIS A 56 -12.29 0.24 8.87
C HIS A 56 -12.52 0.37 10.39
N ASP A 57 -13.18 -0.62 10.96
CA ASP A 57 -13.30 -0.75 12.40
C ASP A 57 -12.04 -1.45 12.93
N GLU A 58 -11.18 -0.70 13.60
CA GLU A 58 -9.92 -1.20 14.15
C GLU A 58 -10.16 -2.31 15.19
N THR A 59 -11.28 -2.25 15.89
CA THR A 59 -11.64 -3.26 16.90
C THR A 59 -12.05 -4.59 16.29
N ALA A 60 -12.46 -4.59 15.03
CA ALA A 60 -12.83 -5.79 14.28
C ALA A 60 -11.63 -6.51 13.62
N ILE A 61 -10.42 -5.90 13.67
CA ILE A 61 -9.22 -6.50 13.07
C ILE A 61 -8.74 -7.65 13.97
N PRO A 62 -8.74 -8.90 13.49
CA PRO A 62 -8.31 -10.03 14.31
C PRO A 62 -6.79 -9.97 14.55
N MET A 63 -6.38 -10.35 15.74
CA MET A 63 -4.96 -10.52 16.05
C MET A 63 -4.33 -11.62 15.18
N PRO A 64 -3.03 -11.49 14.82
CA PRO A 64 -2.31 -12.53 14.12
C PRO A 64 -2.43 -13.89 14.80
N ARG A 65 -2.71 -14.94 14.02
CA ARG A 65 -2.83 -16.32 14.57
C ARG A 65 -1.50 -16.88 15.05
N VAL A 66 -0.39 -16.43 14.43
CA VAL A 66 0.96 -16.85 14.79
C VAL A 66 1.65 -15.68 15.46
N ARG A 67 2.09 -15.85 16.69
CA ARG A 67 2.85 -14.84 17.40
C ARG A 67 4.30 -14.86 16.94
N PHE A 68 4.94 -13.70 16.99
CA PHE A 68 6.36 -13.57 16.66
C PHE A 68 7.24 -14.49 17.51
N ALA A 69 6.92 -14.62 18.82
CA ALA A 69 7.66 -15.44 19.76
C ALA A 69 7.50 -16.95 19.53
N ASP A 70 6.41 -17.37 18.91
CA ASP A 70 6.09 -18.79 18.70
C ASP A 70 6.70 -19.34 17.40
N HIS A 71 7.36 -18.51 16.61
CA HIS A 71 7.89 -18.88 15.32
C HIS A 71 9.41 -18.66 15.22
N GLN A 72 10.12 -19.73 14.85
CA GLN A 72 11.54 -19.59 14.55
C GLN A 72 11.70 -18.81 13.22
N GLN A 73 12.35 -17.66 13.31
CA GLN A 73 12.58 -16.82 12.16
C GLN A 73 13.58 -17.46 11.18
N ASP A 74 13.22 -17.49 9.91
CA ASP A 74 14.14 -17.92 8.87
C ASP A 74 15.30 -16.90 8.68
N PRO A 75 16.41 -17.29 8.00
CA PRO A 75 17.57 -16.43 7.84
C PRO A 75 17.29 -15.09 7.13
N HIS A 76 16.29 -15.04 6.24
CA HIS A 76 15.91 -13.79 5.58
C HIS A 76 15.19 -12.85 6.53
N SER A 77 14.20 -13.36 7.26
CA SER A 77 13.46 -12.61 8.28
C SER A 77 14.40 -12.09 9.36
N GLN A 78 15.37 -12.91 9.81
CA GLN A 78 16.39 -12.48 10.78
C GLN A 78 17.21 -11.29 10.25
N ARG A 79 17.62 -11.32 8.98
CA ARG A 79 18.35 -10.21 8.38
C ARG A 79 17.52 -8.93 8.28
N LEU A 80 16.26 -9.05 7.87
CA LEU A 80 15.34 -7.91 7.81
C LEU A 80 15.15 -7.27 9.19
N LEU A 81 14.84 -8.06 10.19
CA LEU A 81 14.64 -7.59 11.56
C LEU A 81 15.89 -6.88 12.12
N LYS A 82 17.08 -7.36 11.75
CA LYS A 82 18.34 -6.73 12.14
C LYS A 82 18.55 -5.39 11.43
N VAL A 83 18.28 -5.33 10.11
CA VAL A 83 18.48 -4.11 9.31
C VAL A 83 17.54 -2.99 9.75
N ILE A 84 16.29 -3.30 10.06
CA ILE A 84 15.29 -2.32 10.47
C ILE A 84 15.20 -2.14 11.99
N ASP A 85 16.12 -2.75 12.74
CA ASP A 85 16.25 -2.64 14.22
C ASP A 85 14.98 -3.00 14.98
N LEU A 86 14.26 -4.04 14.53
CA LEU A 86 13.07 -4.53 15.22
C LEU A 86 13.33 -5.64 16.23
N TRP A 87 14.53 -6.21 16.28
CA TRP A 87 14.89 -7.24 17.27
C TRP A 87 14.68 -6.82 18.72
N GLY A 88 14.96 -5.55 19.02
CA GLY A 88 14.85 -5.00 20.36
C GLY A 88 13.52 -4.33 20.67
N LYS A 89 12.58 -4.37 19.74
CA LYS A 89 11.27 -3.68 19.86
C LYS A 89 10.14 -4.68 19.67
N PRO A 90 9.85 -5.51 20.70
CA PRO A 90 8.70 -6.40 20.60
C PRO A 90 7.43 -5.58 20.38
N LEU A 91 6.56 -6.08 19.50
CA LEU A 91 5.24 -5.51 19.35
C LEU A 91 4.52 -5.63 20.69
N PRO A 92 3.83 -4.59 21.16
CA PRO A 92 3.03 -4.70 22.37
C PRO A 92 2.04 -5.85 22.20
N GLU A 93 1.99 -6.74 23.18
CA GLU A 93 0.92 -7.73 23.27
C GLU A 93 -0.37 -6.96 23.54
N ALA A 94 -1.35 -7.11 22.65
CA ALA A 94 -2.65 -6.51 22.81
C ALA A 94 -3.48 -7.30 23.85
#